data_973dba8d7c2e66362b6e44fe707e462e
#
_entry.id   973dba8d7c2e66362b6e44fe707e462e
#
_cell.length_a   1.000
_cell.length_b   1.000
_cell.length_c   1.000
_cell.angle_alpha   90.00
_cell.angle_beta   90.00
_cell.angle_gamma   90.00
#
_symmetry.space_group_name_H-M   'P 1'
#
loop_
_entity.id
_entity.type
_entity.pdbx_description
1 polymer ?
#
loop_
_entity_poly.entity_id
_entity_poly.type
_entity_poly.pdbx_seq_one_letter_code
_entity_poly.pdbx_strand_id
1 'polypeptide(L)'
;MIRFNPKSFPQPDLLKTIQPGKLIRLLEPCRQFLEERGLLLPLGPDPEIDYMQLSLILAQPDEFMPPQIIEGLHVISNLGTDANFDQLFEIARRNFIEIDAESTATDLAASIWLEAPDMLVLKEREIGTYRRRKFESFCARDPEDVRRPQDLPQDFSELEADLEGWFMAKKRGVGCRVLRTDFPEEVRFLVQHGQLCKREPSRKGRESTCTFFRPEKTDIVVYDYAYNELKISTSTIGEVRLYLEKFGKHVFGDPHKFLYSKKYTLSPLLQIGAPALRCRDVGGMEWVRLTELNYTWSDSPDSSHRWKSSDVFSLLARRGREIDQDADLINARFAVKLAGATSPRPLLVRPPNIAEYGRGEEASVIENWLRVRGFVRDETGGEDEAAQPLVAGNREHTGADRHSVVLGGLLWPRI
;
A
#
# COMPACT_ATOMS: atom_id res chain seq x y z
N MET A 1 -1.06 -5.75 -0.44
CA MET A 1 -1.72 -7.06 -0.28
C MET A 1 -2.51 -7.07 1.02
N ILE A 2 -3.77 -7.43 0.95
CA ILE A 2 -4.62 -7.62 2.15
C ILE A 2 -4.11 -8.88 2.84
N ARG A 3 -3.92 -8.82 4.16
CA ARG A 3 -3.43 -9.97 4.91
C ARG A 3 -4.55 -11.01 5.02
N PHE A 4 -4.31 -12.21 4.53
CA PHE A 4 -5.22 -13.34 4.69
C PHE A 4 -5.52 -13.57 6.18
N ASN A 5 -6.81 -13.60 6.54
CA ASN A 5 -7.25 -13.90 7.89
C ASN A 5 -8.11 -15.18 7.88
N PRO A 6 -7.56 -16.33 8.24
CA PRO A 6 -8.30 -17.58 8.20
C PRO A 6 -9.49 -17.62 9.17
N LYS A 7 -9.55 -16.74 10.18
CA LYS A 7 -10.67 -16.70 11.16
C LYS A 7 -11.92 -15.99 10.64
N SER A 8 -11.75 -15.08 9.67
CA SER A 8 -12.86 -14.35 9.04
C SER A 8 -13.23 -14.93 7.68
N PHE A 9 -12.57 -15.98 7.26
CA PHE A 9 -12.65 -16.55 5.92
C PHE A 9 -12.82 -18.08 5.99
N PRO A 10 -13.71 -18.66 5.22
CA PRO A 10 -14.96 -18.13 4.66
C PRO A 10 -16.09 -18.28 5.67
N GLN A 11 -16.82 -17.21 5.96
CA GLN A 11 -17.96 -17.27 6.88
C GLN A 11 -19.21 -17.80 6.14
N PRO A 12 -20.10 -18.60 6.82
CA PRO A 12 -21.31 -19.11 6.20
C PRO A 12 -22.21 -18.02 5.60
N ASP A 13 -22.30 -16.87 6.28
CA ASP A 13 -23.13 -15.76 5.83
C ASP A 13 -22.60 -15.13 4.54
N LEU A 14 -21.27 -15.07 4.34
CA LEU A 14 -20.68 -14.64 3.08
C LEU A 14 -20.99 -15.64 1.97
N LEU A 15 -20.84 -16.95 2.22
CA LEU A 15 -21.07 -17.98 1.22
C LEU A 15 -22.54 -18.02 0.74
N LYS A 16 -23.49 -17.70 1.64
CA LYS A 16 -24.92 -17.60 1.31
C LYS A 16 -25.27 -16.42 0.40
N THR A 17 -24.42 -15.38 0.35
CA THR A 17 -24.65 -14.24 -0.55
C THR A 17 -24.24 -14.50 -1.99
N ILE A 18 -23.59 -15.66 -2.26
CA ILE A 18 -23.27 -16.14 -3.61
C ILE A 18 -24.39 -17.06 -4.06
N GLN A 19 -24.86 -16.89 -5.28
CA GLN A 19 -25.88 -17.80 -5.85
C GLN A 19 -25.38 -19.26 -5.81
N PRO A 20 -26.19 -20.23 -5.36
CA PRO A 20 -25.75 -21.60 -5.16
C PRO A 20 -25.08 -22.24 -6.38
N GLY A 21 -25.63 -22.01 -7.59
CA GLY A 21 -25.04 -22.52 -8.83
C GLY A 21 -23.62 -21.96 -9.12
N LYS A 22 -23.39 -20.69 -8.83
CA LYS A 22 -22.05 -20.06 -8.97
C LYS A 22 -21.08 -20.59 -7.92
N LEU A 23 -21.55 -20.74 -6.68
CA LEU A 23 -20.72 -21.31 -5.61
C LEU A 23 -20.29 -22.74 -5.92
N ILE A 24 -21.19 -23.57 -6.45
CA ILE A 24 -20.87 -24.95 -6.89
C ILE A 24 -19.82 -24.92 -8.00
N ARG A 25 -19.99 -24.08 -9.03
CA ARG A 25 -18.99 -23.94 -10.11
C ARG A 25 -17.62 -23.51 -9.56
N LEU A 26 -17.58 -22.62 -8.59
CA LEU A 26 -16.35 -22.17 -7.94
C LEU A 26 -15.68 -23.27 -7.13
N LEU A 27 -16.46 -24.17 -6.50
CA LEU A 27 -15.99 -25.28 -5.68
C LEU A 27 -15.72 -26.57 -6.47
N GLU A 28 -16.14 -26.64 -7.74
CA GLU A 28 -16.00 -27.83 -8.58
C GLU A 28 -14.56 -28.37 -8.64
N PRO A 29 -13.49 -27.52 -8.76
CA PRO A 29 -12.11 -28.00 -8.75
C PRO A 29 -11.71 -28.71 -7.46
N CYS A 30 -12.43 -28.50 -6.36
CA CYS A 30 -12.14 -29.15 -5.08
C CYS A 30 -13.22 -30.16 -4.65
N ARG A 31 -14.07 -30.61 -5.57
CA ARG A 31 -15.16 -31.61 -5.29
C ARG A 31 -14.64 -32.84 -4.54
N GLN A 32 -13.60 -33.49 -5.03
CA GLN A 32 -13.01 -34.65 -4.38
C GLN A 32 -12.55 -34.35 -2.96
N PHE A 33 -11.88 -33.21 -2.76
CA PHE A 33 -11.43 -32.75 -1.45
C PHE A 33 -12.59 -32.58 -0.45
N LEU A 34 -13.73 -32.06 -0.93
CA LEU A 34 -14.95 -31.87 -0.12
C LEU A 34 -15.60 -33.20 0.21
N GLU A 35 -15.72 -34.11 -0.77
CA GLU A 35 -16.32 -35.44 -0.61
C GLU A 35 -15.54 -36.29 0.41
N GLU A 36 -14.22 -36.28 0.36
CA GLU A 36 -13.35 -36.94 1.32
C GLU A 36 -13.53 -36.41 2.77
N ARG A 37 -14.11 -35.19 2.91
CA ARG A 37 -14.44 -34.56 4.20
C ARG A 37 -15.92 -34.59 4.55
N GLY A 38 -16.66 -35.41 3.83
CA GLY A 38 -18.07 -35.68 4.11
C GLY A 38 -19.07 -34.64 3.59
N LEU A 39 -18.62 -33.71 2.72
CA LEU A 39 -19.50 -32.76 2.05
C LEU A 39 -19.66 -33.13 0.58
N LEU A 40 -20.88 -33.53 0.19
CA LEU A 40 -21.23 -33.74 -1.20
C LEU A 40 -21.74 -32.44 -1.82
N LEU A 41 -21.12 -32.00 -2.91
CA LEU A 41 -21.67 -30.89 -3.69
C LEU A 41 -22.92 -31.38 -4.44
N PRO A 42 -24.09 -30.73 -4.24
CA PRO A 42 -25.34 -31.16 -4.86
C PRO A 42 -25.28 -31.03 -6.38
N LEU A 43 -26.01 -31.92 -7.04
CA LEU A 43 -26.22 -31.93 -8.49
C LEU A 43 -27.67 -31.55 -8.76
N GLY A 44 -27.92 -30.53 -9.57
CA GLY A 44 -29.30 -30.18 -9.96
C GLY A 44 -29.56 -28.68 -9.96
N PRO A 45 -30.76 -28.25 -10.39
CA PRO A 45 -31.10 -26.85 -10.58
C PRO A 45 -31.40 -26.10 -9.28
N ASP A 46 -31.72 -26.78 -8.19
CA ASP A 46 -32.04 -26.17 -6.89
C ASP A 46 -31.21 -26.86 -5.78
N PRO A 47 -29.92 -26.53 -5.68
CA PRO A 47 -28.98 -27.21 -4.82
C PRO A 47 -29.10 -26.78 -3.37
N GLU A 48 -29.26 -27.71 -2.44
CA GLU A 48 -29.18 -27.47 -1.01
C GLU A 48 -27.73 -27.69 -0.52
N ILE A 49 -27.06 -26.64 -0.08
CA ILE A 49 -25.66 -26.65 0.37
C ILE A 49 -25.60 -26.55 1.90
N ASP A 50 -24.88 -27.46 2.54
CA ASP A 50 -24.53 -27.30 3.95
C ASP A 50 -23.39 -26.24 4.12
N TYR A 51 -23.79 -24.97 4.23
CA TYR A 51 -22.88 -23.85 4.38
C TYR A 51 -22.04 -23.90 5.66
N MET A 52 -22.56 -24.52 6.73
CA MET A 52 -21.82 -24.66 7.97
C MET A 52 -20.67 -25.64 7.83
N GLN A 53 -20.96 -26.83 7.28
CA GLN A 53 -19.96 -27.86 7.02
C GLN A 53 -18.94 -27.34 5.99
N LEU A 54 -19.40 -26.70 4.92
CA LEU A 54 -18.52 -26.07 3.91
C LEU A 54 -17.57 -25.06 4.54
N SER A 55 -18.10 -24.16 5.36
CA SER A 55 -17.28 -23.13 6.04
C SER A 55 -16.22 -23.76 6.96
N LEU A 56 -16.58 -24.81 7.70
CA LEU A 56 -15.63 -25.53 8.57
C LEU A 56 -14.48 -26.17 7.77
N ILE A 57 -14.80 -26.81 6.64
CA ILE A 57 -13.81 -27.43 5.76
C ILE A 57 -12.87 -26.37 5.17
N LEU A 58 -13.44 -25.28 4.61
CA LEU A 58 -12.68 -24.23 3.96
C LEU A 58 -11.83 -23.41 4.95
N ALA A 59 -12.24 -23.31 6.22
CA ALA A 59 -11.48 -22.65 7.27
C ALA A 59 -10.22 -23.43 7.71
N GLN A 60 -10.11 -24.69 7.30
CA GLN A 60 -8.99 -25.58 7.63
C GLN A 60 -8.30 -26.11 6.35
N PRO A 61 -7.77 -25.23 5.49
CA PRO A 61 -7.12 -25.67 4.27
C PRO A 61 -5.87 -26.48 4.60
N ASP A 62 -5.66 -27.52 3.85
CA ASP A 62 -4.46 -28.36 3.92
C ASP A 62 -3.77 -28.46 2.54
N GLU A 63 -2.75 -29.32 2.46
CA GLU A 63 -1.93 -29.50 1.26
C GLU A 63 -2.67 -30.08 0.05
N PHE A 64 -3.89 -30.64 0.25
CA PHE A 64 -4.70 -31.25 -0.80
C PHE A 64 -5.75 -30.28 -1.36
N MET A 65 -6.00 -29.15 -0.68
CA MET A 65 -6.93 -28.15 -1.18
C MET A 65 -6.31 -27.38 -2.36
N PRO A 66 -7.01 -27.27 -3.50
CA PRO A 66 -6.57 -26.45 -4.63
C PRO A 66 -6.34 -24.99 -4.21
N PRO A 67 -5.11 -24.45 -4.35
CA PRO A 67 -4.80 -23.07 -3.92
C PRO A 67 -5.68 -22.01 -4.59
N GLN A 68 -6.13 -22.27 -5.83
CA GLN A 68 -6.99 -21.36 -6.61
C GLN A 68 -8.32 -21.07 -5.92
N ILE A 69 -8.88 -22.07 -5.19
CA ILE A 69 -10.12 -21.87 -4.45
C ILE A 69 -9.94 -20.93 -3.28
N ILE A 70 -8.83 -21.10 -2.53
CA ILE A 70 -8.50 -20.22 -1.40
C ILE A 70 -8.30 -18.80 -1.91
N GLU A 71 -7.54 -18.65 -2.98
CA GLU A 71 -7.28 -17.35 -3.62
C GLU A 71 -8.59 -16.72 -4.11
N GLY A 72 -9.42 -17.48 -4.84
CA GLY A 72 -10.71 -17.01 -5.37
C GLY A 72 -11.63 -16.51 -4.26
N LEU A 73 -11.85 -17.31 -3.24
CA LEU A 73 -12.70 -16.91 -2.12
C LEU A 73 -12.12 -15.73 -1.33
N HIS A 74 -10.78 -15.65 -1.21
CA HIS A 74 -10.09 -14.51 -0.58
C HIS A 74 -10.36 -13.21 -1.34
N VAL A 75 -10.15 -13.22 -2.65
CA VAL A 75 -10.37 -12.04 -3.50
C VAL A 75 -11.84 -11.65 -3.52
N ILE A 76 -12.76 -12.63 -3.68
CA ILE A 76 -14.21 -12.41 -3.64
C ILE A 76 -14.62 -11.76 -2.32
N SER A 77 -14.15 -12.27 -1.17
CA SER A 77 -14.52 -11.72 0.14
C SER A 77 -13.97 -10.30 0.37
N ASN A 78 -12.82 -9.98 -0.20
CA ASN A 78 -12.21 -8.67 -0.08
C ASN A 78 -12.90 -7.60 -0.93
N LEU A 79 -13.37 -7.98 -2.12
CA LEU A 79 -13.94 -7.08 -3.11
C LEU A 79 -15.47 -7.07 -3.09
N GLY A 80 -16.11 -8.17 -2.69
CA GLY A 80 -17.55 -8.34 -2.65
C GLY A 80 -18.23 -7.52 -1.54
N THR A 81 -18.00 -6.23 -1.50
CA THR A 81 -18.57 -5.28 -0.54
C THR A 81 -19.39 -4.23 -1.27
N ASP A 82 -20.43 -3.70 -0.61
CA ASP A 82 -21.31 -2.67 -1.20
C ASP A 82 -20.53 -1.44 -1.69
N ALA A 83 -19.43 -1.10 -1.01
CA ALA A 83 -18.57 0.00 -1.41
C ALA A 83 -17.87 -0.21 -2.77
N ASN A 84 -17.75 -1.44 -3.23
CA ASN A 84 -17.12 -1.78 -4.50
C ASN A 84 -18.14 -2.16 -5.58
N PHE A 85 -19.45 -2.18 -5.27
CA PHE A 85 -20.48 -2.69 -6.17
C PHE A 85 -20.44 -2.04 -7.56
N ASP A 86 -20.43 -0.72 -7.63
CA ASP A 86 -20.41 0.03 -8.90
C ASP A 86 -19.18 -0.31 -9.75
N GLN A 87 -18.04 -0.50 -9.10
CA GLN A 87 -16.79 -0.84 -9.79
C GLN A 87 -16.81 -2.27 -10.31
N LEU A 88 -17.34 -3.21 -9.52
CA LEU A 88 -17.55 -4.60 -9.95
C LEU A 88 -18.55 -4.67 -11.12
N PHE A 89 -19.62 -3.88 -11.04
CA PHE A 89 -20.62 -3.78 -12.11
C PHE A 89 -19.99 -3.32 -13.44
N GLU A 90 -19.15 -2.30 -13.40
CA GLU A 90 -18.43 -1.83 -14.59
C GLU A 90 -17.44 -2.87 -15.14
N ILE A 91 -16.76 -3.63 -14.28
CA ILE A 91 -15.88 -4.73 -14.72
C ILE A 91 -16.69 -5.80 -15.41
N ALA A 92 -17.80 -6.25 -14.81
CA ALA A 92 -18.67 -7.28 -15.38
C ALA A 92 -19.25 -6.83 -16.74
N ARG A 93 -19.76 -5.61 -16.83
CA ARG A 93 -20.29 -5.02 -18.07
C ARG A 93 -19.25 -4.98 -19.19
N ARG A 94 -18.03 -4.55 -18.90
CA ARG A 94 -16.93 -4.46 -19.88
C ARG A 94 -16.47 -5.83 -20.38
N ASN A 95 -16.63 -6.87 -19.56
CA ASN A 95 -16.25 -8.24 -19.90
C ASN A 95 -17.45 -9.08 -20.35
N PHE A 96 -18.61 -8.48 -20.63
CA PHE A 96 -19.83 -9.16 -21.10
C PHE A 96 -20.32 -10.27 -20.16
N ILE A 97 -20.09 -10.10 -18.85
CA ILE A 97 -20.54 -11.03 -17.83
C ILE A 97 -22.01 -10.73 -17.50
N GLU A 98 -22.84 -11.77 -17.46
CA GLU A 98 -24.25 -11.64 -17.12
C GLU A 98 -24.44 -11.18 -15.67
N ILE A 99 -25.31 -10.18 -15.47
CA ILE A 99 -25.58 -9.56 -14.18
C ILE A 99 -27.06 -9.70 -13.88
N ASP A 100 -27.38 -10.43 -12.82
CA ASP A 100 -28.74 -10.52 -12.33
C ASP A 100 -29.14 -9.25 -11.57
N ALA A 101 -30.43 -8.86 -11.68
CA ALA A 101 -30.94 -7.66 -11.01
C ALA A 101 -30.86 -7.73 -9.47
N GLU A 102 -30.80 -8.93 -8.90
CA GLU A 102 -30.73 -9.19 -7.46
C GLU A 102 -29.32 -9.55 -6.98
N SER A 103 -28.29 -9.47 -7.85
CA SER A 103 -26.92 -9.83 -7.49
C SER A 103 -26.39 -8.94 -6.36
N THR A 104 -25.87 -9.57 -5.31
CA THR A 104 -25.08 -8.87 -4.28
C THR A 104 -23.69 -8.55 -4.82
N ALA A 105 -22.95 -7.63 -4.14
CA ALA A 105 -21.57 -7.36 -4.49
C ALA A 105 -20.69 -8.64 -4.45
N THR A 106 -20.93 -9.53 -3.50
CA THR A 106 -20.22 -10.81 -3.37
C THR A 106 -20.55 -11.76 -4.52
N ASP A 107 -21.82 -11.85 -4.89
CA ASP A 107 -22.28 -12.68 -6.01
C ASP A 107 -21.70 -12.18 -7.35
N LEU A 108 -21.69 -10.86 -7.53
CA LEU A 108 -21.08 -10.24 -8.70
C LEU A 108 -19.56 -10.48 -8.76
N ALA A 109 -18.86 -10.38 -7.64
CA ALA A 109 -17.44 -10.72 -7.56
C ALA A 109 -17.19 -12.19 -7.88
N ALA A 110 -18.07 -13.11 -7.43
CA ALA A 110 -18.00 -14.53 -7.78
C ALA A 110 -18.20 -14.76 -9.29
N SER A 111 -19.16 -14.06 -9.92
CA SER A 111 -19.35 -14.11 -11.37
C SER A 111 -18.12 -13.67 -12.15
N ILE A 112 -17.51 -12.56 -11.74
CA ILE A 112 -16.27 -12.05 -12.36
C ILE A 112 -15.12 -13.04 -12.16
N TRP A 113 -14.99 -13.64 -10.97
CA TRP A 113 -13.96 -14.64 -10.72
C TRP A 113 -14.08 -15.86 -11.64
N LEU A 114 -15.30 -16.32 -11.89
CA LEU A 114 -15.55 -17.48 -12.73
C LEU A 114 -15.25 -17.23 -14.22
N GLU A 115 -15.45 -16.02 -14.72
CA GLU A 115 -15.37 -15.71 -16.15
C GLU A 115 -14.09 -14.90 -16.51
N ALA A 116 -13.61 -14.04 -15.59
CA ALA A 116 -12.47 -13.16 -15.82
C ALA A 116 -11.66 -12.96 -14.52
N PRO A 117 -11.06 -14.00 -13.92
CA PRO A 117 -10.39 -13.94 -12.62
C PRO A 117 -9.25 -12.90 -12.58
N ASP A 118 -8.51 -12.73 -13.67
CA ASP A 118 -7.41 -11.77 -13.76
C ASP A 118 -7.89 -10.32 -13.54
N MET A 119 -9.12 -9.99 -13.98
CA MET A 119 -9.70 -8.66 -13.78
C MET A 119 -9.98 -8.38 -12.31
N LEU A 120 -10.43 -9.38 -11.58
CA LEU A 120 -10.72 -9.26 -10.16
C LEU A 120 -9.42 -9.16 -9.33
N VAL A 121 -8.41 -9.97 -9.68
CA VAL A 121 -7.07 -9.89 -9.06
C VAL A 121 -6.42 -8.53 -9.32
N LEU A 122 -6.53 -8.02 -10.55
CA LEU A 122 -6.04 -6.68 -10.89
C LEU A 122 -6.74 -5.61 -10.05
N LYS A 123 -8.06 -5.73 -9.87
CA LYS A 123 -8.84 -4.79 -9.05
C LYS A 123 -8.47 -4.85 -7.56
N GLU A 124 -8.24 -6.04 -7.01
CA GLU A 124 -7.75 -6.17 -5.63
C GLU A 124 -6.40 -5.47 -5.43
N ARG A 125 -5.50 -5.64 -6.39
CA ARG A 125 -4.19 -4.97 -6.39
C ARG A 125 -4.33 -3.46 -6.48
N GLU A 126 -5.20 -2.96 -7.36
CA GLU A 126 -5.52 -1.53 -7.49
C GLU A 126 -6.03 -0.95 -6.16
N ILE A 127 -7.03 -1.59 -5.54
CA ILE A 127 -7.56 -1.17 -4.23
C ILE A 127 -6.47 -1.24 -3.14
N GLY A 128 -5.59 -2.24 -3.21
CA GLY A 128 -4.41 -2.34 -2.35
C GLY A 128 -3.49 -1.11 -2.43
N THR A 129 -3.48 -0.39 -3.57
CA THR A 129 -2.69 0.85 -3.72
C THR A 129 -3.22 1.99 -2.88
N TYR A 130 -4.54 2.14 -2.75
CA TYR A 130 -5.16 3.17 -1.90
C TYR A 130 -4.83 3.00 -0.42
N ARG A 131 -4.47 1.78 -0.01
CA ARG A 131 -4.03 1.48 1.37
C ARG A 131 -2.58 1.90 1.63
N ARG A 132 -1.78 2.14 0.59
CA ARG A 132 -0.43 2.68 0.73
C ARG A 132 -0.52 4.16 1.10
N ARG A 133 0.06 4.51 2.23
CA ARG A 133 0.00 5.87 2.79
C ARG A 133 1.28 6.65 2.57
N LYS A 134 2.43 5.95 2.60
CA LYS A 134 3.75 6.56 2.47
C LYS A 134 4.14 6.70 1.00
N PHE A 135 4.36 7.93 0.57
CA PHE A 135 4.96 8.26 -0.72
C PHE A 135 6.10 9.25 -0.55
N GLU A 136 7.12 9.08 -1.39
CA GLU A 136 8.19 10.06 -1.60
C GLU A 136 7.90 10.78 -2.91
N SER A 137 7.85 12.11 -2.89
CA SER A 137 7.47 12.94 -4.04
C SER A 137 8.68 13.64 -4.65
N PHE A 138 8.77 13.65 -5.97
CA PHE A 138 9.86 14.20 -6.75
C PHE A 138 9.29 15.04 -7.89
N CYS A 139 9.62 16.33 -7.92
CA CYS A 139 9.14 17.24 -8.95
C CYS A 139 9.96 17.08 -10.24
N ALA A 140 9.34 17.36 -11.37
CA ALA A 140 10.05 17.44 -12.63
C ALA A 140 11.02 18.63 -12.64
N ARG A 141 12.16 18.48 -13.35
CA ARG A 141 13.15 19.55 -13.54
C ARG A 141 12.55 20.74 -14.29
N ASP A 142 11.74 20.45 -15.30
CA ASP A 142 11.00 21.43 -16.05
C ASP A 142 9.50 21.31 -15.68
N PRO A 143 8.93 22.28 -14.97
CA PRO A 143 7.52 22.27 -14.59
C PRO A 143 6.57 22.30 -15.78
N GLU A 144 6.99 22.83 -16.95
CA GLU A 144 6.16 22.95 -18.13
C GLU A 144 6.15 21.67 -19.00
N ASP A 145 7.13 20.78 -18.87
CA ASP A 145 7.18 19.50 -19.58
C ASP A 145 6.24 18.46 -18.97
N VAL A 146 4.95 18.78 -18.98
CA VAL A 146 3.88 17.88 -18.48
C VAL A 146 3.49 16.90 -19.57
N ARG A 147 3.48 15.59 -19.23
CA ARG A 147 2.99 14.52 -20.11
C ARG A 147 1.57 14.13 -19.72
N ARG A 148 0.69 14.04 -20.72
CA ARG A 148 -0.67 13.53 -20.50
C ARG A 148 -0.70 12.00 -20.65
N PRO A 149 -1.74 11.29 -20.15
CA PRO A 149 -1.83 9.83 -20.29
C PRO A 149 -1.64 9.32 -21.72
N GLN A 150 -2.19 10.02 -22.73
CA GLN A 150 -2.05 9.65 -24.15
C GLN A 150 -0.61 9.78 -24.69
N ASP A 151 0.24 10.60 -24.04
CA ASP A 151 1.61 10.86 -24.47
C ASP A 151 2.59 9.84 -23.87
N LEU A 152 2.10 9.01 -22.91
CA LEU A 152 2.90 8.00 -22.25
C LEU A 152 2.88 6.68 -23.04
N PRO A 153 3.97 5.90 -23.03
CA PRO A 153 4.04 4.62 -23.71
C PRO A 153 2.98 3.65 -23.19
N GLN A 154 2.54 2.73 -24.06
CA GLN A 154 1.64 1.64 -23.72
C GLN A 154 2.40 0.32 -23.49
N ASP A 155 3.58 0.19 -24.08
CA ASP A 155 4.49 -0.95 -23.92
C ASP A 155 5.59 -0.59 -22.91
N PHE A 156 5.76 -1.42 -21.90
CA PHE A 156 6.74 -1.27 -20.84
C PHE A 156 7.81 -2.37 -20.87
N SER A 157 7.92 -3.15 -21.94
CA SER A 157 8.82 -4.30 -22.04
C SER A 157 10.29 -3.93 -21.79
N GLU A 158 10.76 -2.78 -22.32
CA GLU A 158 12.13 -2.30 -22.06
C GLU A 158 12.33 -1.84 -20.60
N LEU A 159 11.33 -1.19 -20.02
CA LEU A 159 11.34 -0.79 -18.61
C LEU A 159 11.37 -2.04 -17.71
N GLU A 160 10.51 -3.02 -17.99
CA GLU A 160 10.46 -4.29 -17.25
C GLU A 160 11.79 -5.03 -17.32
N ALA A 161 12.43 -5.09 -18.49
CA ALA A 161 13.75 -5.72 -18.67
C ALA A 161 14.85 -5.02 -17.85
N ASP A 162 14.91 -3.68 -17.89
CA ASP A 162 15.88 -2.90 -17.11
C ASP A 162 15.66 -3.07 -15.60
N LEU A 163 14.40 -3.05 -15.13
CA LEU A 163 14.04 -3.30 -13.74
C LEU A 163 14.38 -4.72 -13.31
N GLU A 164 14.05 -5.72 -14.13
CA GLU A 164 14.36 -7.13 -13.86
C GLU A 164 15.86 -7.35 -13.73
N GLY A 165 16.68 -6.75 -14.59
CA GLY A 165 18.13 -6.82 -14.49
C GLY A 165 18.64 -6.34 -13.13
N TRP A 166 18.10 -5.25 -12.61
CA TRP A 166 18.45 -4.75 -11.28
C TRP A 166 17.98 -5.69 -10.16
N PHE A 167 16.74 -6.21 -10.24
CA PHE A 167 16.21 -7.15 -9.24
C PHE A 167 16.99 -8.46 -9.24
N MET A 168 17.38 -8.97 -10.39
CA MET A 168 18.24 -10.15 -10.50
C MET A 168 19.59 -9.93 -9.82
N ALA A 169 20.26 -8.80 -10.08
CA ALA A 169 21.53 -8.44 -9.42
C ALA A 169 21.37 -8.36 -7.89
N LYS A 170 20.18 -8.04 -7.38
CA LYS A 170 19.84 -8.04 -5.95
C LYS A 170 19.28 -9.40 -5.45
N LYS A 171 19.41 -10.48 -6.23
CA LYS A 171 18.95 -11.85 -5.91
C LYS A 171 17.45 -11.98 -5.69
N ARG A 172 16.65 -11.09 -6.31
CA ARG A 172 15.19 -11.08 -6.17
C ARG A 172 14.46 -11.87 -7.25
N GLY A 173 15.20 -12.46 -8.21
CA GLY A 173 14.65 -13.31 -9.27
C GLY A 173 14.14 -12.55 -10.47
N VAL A 174 13.52 -13.28 -11.39
CA VAL A 174 12.93 -12.82 -12.64
C VAL A 174 11.43 -12.56 -12.50
N GLY A 175 10.81 -12.02 -13.55
CA GLY A 175 9.36 -11.83 -13.64
C GLY A 175 8.89 -10.46 -13.17
N CYS A 176 9.66 -9.40 -13.45
CA CYS A 176 9.21 -8.03 -13.24
C CYS A 176 8.07 -7.69 -14.21
N ARG A 177 7.01 -7.07 -13.69
CA ARG A 177 5.87 -6.57 -14.49
C ARG A 177 5.50 -5.16 -14.08
N VAL A 178 5.11 -4.34 -15.05
CA VAL A 178 4.61 -2.97 -14.85
C VAL A 178 3.18 -2.89 -15.38
N LEU A 179 2.23 -2.69 -14.49
CA LEU A 179 0.81 -2.54 -14.81
C LEU A 179 0.43 -1.07 -14.69
N ARG A 180 -0.20 -0.50 -15.72
CA ARG A 180 -0.63 0.89 -15.78
C ARG A 180 -2.12 1.01 -15.56
N THR A 181 -2.53 2.04 -14.80
CA THR A 181 -3.93 2.46 -14.64
C THR A 181 -4.02 3.98 -14.70
N ASP A 182 -4.89 4.51 -15.55
CA ASP A 182 -5.07 5.93 -15.75
C ASP A 182 -6.23 6.46 -14.91
N PHE A 183 -6.01 7.60 -14.25
CA PHE A 183 -7.00 8.36 -13.48
C PHE A 183 -7.12 9.79 -14.01
N PRO A 184 -8.15 10.56 -13.61
CA PRO A 184 -8.38 11.92 -14.13
C PRO A 184 -7.24 12.92 -13.94
N GLU A 185 -6.37 12.74 -12.93
CA GLU A 185 -5.29 13.68 -12.60
C GLU A 185 -3.93 12.98 -12.45
N GLU A 186 -3.89 11.65 -12.50
CA GLU A 186 -2.66 10.88 -12.30
C GLU A 186 -2.66 9.58 -13.10
N VAL A 187 -1.47 9.04 -13.35
CA VAL A 187 -1.25 7.69 -13.88
C VAL A 187 -0.53 6.87 -12.83
N ARG A 188 -1.06 5.70 -12.50
CA ARG A 188 -0.45 4.77 -11.55
C ARG A 188 0.19 3.60 -12.25
N PHE A 189 1.38 3.25 -11.81
CA PHE A 189 2.13 2.09 -12.25
C PHE A 189 2.36 1.17 -11.05
N LEU A 190 1.94 -0.08 -11.18
CA LEU A 190 2.20 -1.14 -10.22
C LEU A 190 3.40 -1.93 -10.70
N VAL A 191 4.51 -1.87 -9.99
CA VAL A 191 5.71 -2.64 -10.29
C VAL A 191 5.72 -3.90 -9.44
N GLN A 192 5.45 -5.02 -10.09
CA GLN A 192 5.44 -6.35 -9.45
C GLN A 192 6.78 -7.02 -9.63
N HIS A 193 7.38 -7.50 -8.56
CA HIS A 193 8.65 -8.19 -8.59
C HIS A 193 8.83 -9.13 -7.39
N GLY A 194 9.80 -10.04 -7.47
CA GLY A 194 10.13 -10.91 -6.35
C GLY A 194 10.90 -10.19 -5.23
N GLN A 195 10.81 -10.74 -4.03
CA GLN A 195 11.70 -10.42 -2.92
C GLN A 195 12.83 -11.45 -2.82
N LEU A 196 13.70 -11.32 -1.82
CA LEU A 196 14.65 -12.38 -1.47
C LEU A 196 13.90 -13.67 -1.13
N CYS A 197 14.46 -14.81 -1.54
CA CYS A 197 13.89 -16.11 -1.19
C CYS A 197 13.82 -16.25 0.33
N LYS A 198 12.68 -16.72 0.83
CA LYS A 198 12.45 -17.00 2.25
C LYS A 198 12.41 -18.50 2.49
N ARG A 199 12.89 -18.88 3.67
CA ARG A 199 12.73 -20.21 4.25
C ARG A 199 11.86 -20.07 5.49
N GLU A 200 10.68 -20.66 5.46
CA GLU A 200 9.74 -20.66 6.58
C GLU A 200 9.59 -22.09 7.11
N PRO A 201 9.66 -22.31 8.43
CA PRO A 201 9.28 -23.59 9.02
C PRO A 201 7.81 -23.87 8.69
N SER A 202 7.53 -25.09 8.27
CA SER A 202 6.18 -25.54 7.94
C SER A 202 5.91 -26.91 8.56
N ARG A 203 4.65 -27.31 8.63
CA ARG A 203 4.25 -28.63 9.09
C ARG A 203 3.53 -29.36 7.96
N LYS A 204 3.86 -30.64 7.81
CA LYS A 204 3.18 -31.56 6.94
C LYS A 204 2.65 -32.69 7.81
N GLY A 205 1.38 -32.62 8.18
CA GLY A 205 0.81 -33.49 9.20
C GLY A 205 1.51 -33.31 10.55
N ARG A 206 2.15 -34.39 11.07
CA ARG A 206 2.90 -34.38 12.33
C ARG A 206 4.38 -34.05 12.16
N GLU A 207 4.87 -33.98 10.93
CA GLU A 207 6.29 -33.74 10.64
C GLU A 207 6.60 -32.24 10.52
N SER A 208 7.78 -31.87 11.01
CA SER A 208 8.33 -30.52 10.81
C SER A 208 9.14 -30.53 9.52
N THR A 209 8.84 -29.57 8.66
CA THR A 209 9.53 -29.38 7.37
C THR A 209 9.83 -27.89 7.16
N CYS A 210 10.22 -27.49 5.98
CA CYS A 210 10.36 -26.09 5.63
C CYS A 210 9.91 -25.84 4.19
N THR A 211 9.30 -24.70 3.98
CA THR A 211 8.90 -24.21 2.68
C THR A 211 9.86 -23.12 2.23
N PHE A 212 10.36 -23.24 0.99
CA PHE A 212 11.15 -22.22 0.33
C PHE A 212 10.28 -21.54 -0.72
N PHE A 213 10.17 -20.25 -0.64
CA PHE A 213 9.38 -19.49 -1.62
C PHE A 213 9.94 -18.08 -1.80
N ARG A 214 9.58 -17.46 -2.91
CA ARG A 214 9.92 -16.08 -3.20
C ARG A 214 8.65 -15.24 -3.06
N PRO A 215 8.53 -14.41 -2.01
CA PRO A 215 7.39 -13.52 -1.89
C PRO A 215 7.33 -12.54 -3.06
N GLU A 216 6.14 -12.29 -3.58
CA GLU A 216 5.89 -11.18 -4.49
C GLU A 216 5.82 -9.87 -3.69
N LYS A 217 6.29 -8.79 -4.28
CA LYS A 217 6.15 -7.42 -3.78
C LYS A 217 5.61 -6.55 -4.91
N THR A 218 4.70 -5.67 -4.57
CA THR A 218 4.23 -4.62 -5.46
C THR A 218 4.66 -3.28 -4.93
N ASP A 219 5.45 -2.54 -5.69
CA ASP A 219 5.75 -1.14 -5.47
C ASP A 219 4.83 -0.28 -6.32
N ILE A 220 4.67 0.99 -5.94
CA ILE A 220 3.75 1.91 -6.61
C ILE A 220 4.53 3.14 -7.04
N VAL A 221 4.41 3.45 -8.32
CA VAL A 221 4.90 4.71 -8.90
C VAL A 221 3.70 5.45 -9.45
N VAL A 222 3.51 6.71 -9.05
CA VAL A 222 2.39 7.55 -9.49
C VAL A 222 2.97 8.77 -10.18
N TYR A 223 2.55 9.02 -11.40
CA TYR A 223 2.80 10.28 -12.07
C TYR A 223 1.57 11.17 -11.93
N ASP A 224 1.69 12.19 -11.13
CA ASP A 224 0.69 13.23 -10.94
C ASP A 224 0.96 14.36 -11.94
N TYR A 225 0.17 14.40 -13.01
CA TYR A 225 0.38 15.39 -14.06
C TYR A 225 -0.26 16.76 -13.76
N ALA A 226 -1.09 16.87 -12.73
CA ALA A 226 -1.57 18.17 -12.26
C ALA A 226 -0.43 19.00 -11.62
N TYR A 227 0.55 18.30 -11.04
CA TYR A 227 1.70 18.92 -10.38
C TYR A 227 3.04 18.56 -11.04
N ASN A 228 3.05 17.82 -12.13
CA ASN A 228 4.26 17.31 -12.80
C ASN A 228 5.22 16.61 -11.83
N GLU A 229 4.70 15.72 -11.01
CA GLU A 229 5.44 15.03 -9.94
C GLU A 229 5.44 13.51 -10.15
N LEU A 230 6.55 12.86 -9.77
CA LEU A 230 6.62 11.41 -9.60
C LEU A 230 6.57 11.09 -8.10
N LYS A 231 5.56 10.33 -7.68
CA LYS A 231 5.39 9.86 -6.29
C LYS A 231 5.71 8.37 -6.23
N ILE A 232 6.60 7.97 -5.33
CA ILE A 232 7.09 6.59 -5.24
C ILE A 232 6.78 6.01 -3.86
N SER A 233 6.18 4.82 -3.83
CA SER A 233 5.95 4.05 -2.61
C SER A 233 6.67 2.72 -2.70
N THR A 234 7.83 2.65 -2.07
CA THR A 234 8.67 1.45 -1.99
C THR A 234 9.33 1.32 -0.62
N SER A 235 10.17 0.30 -0.41
CA SER A 235 10.76 -0.02 0.89
C SER A 235 12.17 0.53 1.06
N THR A 236 12.93 0.72 -0.02
CA THR A 236 14.36 1.07 0.05
C THR A 236 14.71 2.25 -0.83
N ILE A 237 15.71 3.03 -0.41
CA ILE A 237 16.24 4.16 -1.19
C ILE A 237 16.84 3.70 -2.54
N GLY A 238 17.37 2.46 -2.60
CA GLY A 238 17.87 1.89 -3.85
C GLY A 238 16.76 1.69 -4.89
N GLU A 239 15.57 1.26 -4.46
CA GLU A 239 14.39 1.14 -5.32
C GLU A 239 13.87 2.52 -5.75
N VAL A 240 13.88 3.51 -4.84
CA VAL A 240 13.51 4.89 -5.19
C VAL A 240 14.39 5.41 -6.33
N ARG A 241 15.72 5.29 -6.21
CA ARG A 241 16.66 5.73 -7.25
C ARG A 241 16.47 4.98 -8.55
N LEU A 242 16.25 3.67 -8.48
CA LEU A 242 15.96 2.82 -9.63
C LEU A 242 14.74 3.34 -10.40
N TYR A 243 13.63 3.58 -9.69
CA TYR A 243 12.40 4.02 -10.33
C TYR A 243 12.52 5.43 -10.89
N LEU A 244 13.16 6.36 -10.21
CA LEU A 244 13.41 7.71 -10.76
C LEU A 244 14.16 7.64 -12.07
N GLU A 245 15.27 6.88 -12.14
CA GLU A 245 16.09 6.75 -13.32
C GLU A 245 15.35 6.01 -14.46
N LYS A 246 14.75 4.84 -14.15
CA LYS A 246 14.20 3.97 -15.20
C LYS A 246 12.85 4.47 -15.72
N PHE A 247 11.97 4.98 -14.86
CA PHE A 247 10.75 5.65 -15.32
C PHE A 247 11.10 6.93 -16.09
N GLY A 248 12.02 7.75 -15.57
CA GLY A 248 12.52 8.93 -16.30
C GLY A 248 12.96 8.57 -17.71
N LYS A 249 13.81 7.55 -17.86
CA LYS A 249 14.35 7.10 -19.14
C LYS A 249 13.26 6.54 -20.09
N HIS A 250 12.50 5.54 -19.64
CA HIS A 250 11.65 4.75 -20.52
C HIS A 250 10.24 5.33 -20.70
N VAL A 251 9.74 6.08 -19.71
CA VAL A 251 8.38 6.65 -19.78
C VAL A 251 8.41 8.10 -20.25
N PHE A 252 9.43 8.84 -19.83
CA PHE A 252 9.53 10.29 -20.10
C PHE A 252 10.65 10.69 -21.05
N GLY A 253 11.57 9.77 -21.39
CA GLY A 253 12.68 10.03 -22.33
C GLY A 253 13.89 10.74 -21.70
N ASP A 254 13.86 11.09 -20.41
CA ASP A 254 14.97 11.69 -19.68
C ASP A 254 15.17 11.01 -18.30
N PRO A 255 16.28 10.27 -18.09
CA PRO A 255 16.57 9.62 -16.82
C PRO A 255 16.74 10.58 -15.64
N HIS A 256 16.90 11.89 -15.92
CA HIS A 256 17.06 12.95 -14.95
C HIS A 256 15.87 13.90 -14.85
N LYS A 257 14.72 13.52 -15.42
CA LYS A 257 13.52 14.35 -15.42
C LYS A 257 13.06 14.72 -14.00
N PHE A 258 13.09 13.76 -13.07
CA PHE A 258 12.64 13.97 -11.69
C PHE A 258 13.83 14.10 -10.76
N LEU A 259 13.90 15.23 -10.08
CA LEU A 259 14.97 15.56 -9.14
C LEU A 259 14.58 15.17 -7.71
N TYR A 260 15.60 15.03 -6.85
CA TYR A 260 15.41 15.02 -5.40
C TYR A 260 14.99 16.42 -4.94
N SER A 261 13.72 16.75 -5.04
CA SER A 261 13.21 18.05 -4.62
C SER A 261 12.91 18.08 -3.12
N LYS A 262 12.95 19.28 -2.53
CA LYS A 262 12.60 19.53 -1.13
C LYS A 262 11.12 19.95 -1.07
N LYS A 263 10.19 19.05 -1.44
CA LYS A 263 8.75 19.36 -1.51
C LYS A 263 8.15 19.79 -0.17
N TYR A 264 8.46 19.08 0.91
CA TYR A 264 7.82 19.32 2.20
C TYR A 264 8.75 20.08 3.16
N THR A 265 8.12 20.91 4.00
CA THR A 265 8.77 21.61 5.10
C THR A 265 7.91 21.59 6.35
N LEU A 266 8.52 21.73 7.52
CA LEU A 266 7.83 21.93 8.80
C LEU A 266 8.06 23.35 9.35
N SER A 267 8.68 24.23 8.56
CA SER A 267 8.94 25.63 8.94
C SER A 267 7.72 26.39 9.47
N PRO A 268 6.49 26.18 8.94
CA PRO A 268 5.31 26.85 9.50
C PRO A 268 5.06 26.57 10.99
N LEU A 269 5.47 25.41 11.49
CA LEU A 269 5.34 25.08 12.92
C LEU A 269 6.27 25.91 13.80
N LEU A 270 7.46 26.30 13.29
CA LEU A 270 8.39 27.19 13.97
C LEU A 270 7.99 28.66 13.82
N GLN A 271 7.65 29.08 12.59
CA GLN A 271 7.43 30.49 12.26
C GLN A 271 6.15 31.06 12.87
N ILE A 272 5.05 30.31 12.81
CA ILE A 272 3.73 30.79 13.25
C ILE A 272 3.07 29.89 14.32
N GLY A 273 3.68 28.76 14.66
CA GLY A 273 3.23 27.89 15.74
C GLY A 273 1.83 27.30 15.52
N ALA A 274 0.98 27.29 16.53
CA ALA A 274 -0.36 26.72 16.48
C ALA A 274 -1.28 27.28 15.35
N PRO A 275 -1.21 28.56 14.95
CA PRO A 275 -1.93 29.07 13.80
C PRO A 275 -1.62 28.36 12.47
N ALA A 276 -0.47 27.69 12.31
CA ALA A 276 -0.16 26.86 11.15
C ALA A 276 -1.18 25.72 10.94
N LEU A 277 -1.94 25.37 11.97
CA LEU A 277 -2.93 24.28 11.91
C LEU A 277 -4.35 24.77 11.56
N ARG A 278 -4.55 26.04 11.27
CA ARG A 278 -5.88 26.54 10.83
C ARG A 278 -6.34 25.81 9.58
N CYS A 279 -7.65 25.56 9.48
CA CYS A 279 -8.23 24.86 8.33
C CYS A 279 -9.63 25.36 7.93
N ARG A 280 -10.15 26.44 8.57
CA ARG A 280 -11.50 26.98 8.29
C ARG A 280 -11.67 27.48 6.87
N ASP A 281 -10.60 27.84 6.20
CA ASP A 281 -10.52 28.32 4.82
C ASP A 281 -10.29 27.18 3.80
N VAL A 282 -10.19 25.91 4.28
CA VAL A 282 -10.07 24.73 3.43
C VAL A 282 -11.35 23.93 3.51
N GLY A 283 -12.12 23.89 2.41
CA GLY A 283 -13.36 23.14 2.35
C GLY A 283 -13.12 21.65 2.64
N GLY A 284 -14.06 21.04 3.38
CA GLY A 284 -13.97 19.62 3.74
C GLY A 284 -13.13 19.29 4.99
N MET A 285 -12.58 20.30 5.68
CA MET A 285 -11.87 20.11 6.96
C MET A 285 -12.61 20.74 8.14
N GLU A 286 -12.66 20.01 9.27
CA GLU A 286 -13.21 20.51 10.53
C GLU A 286 -12.11 21.04 11.45
N TRP A 287 -11.06 20.26 11.67
CA TRP A 287 -9.91 20.65 12.49
C TRP A 287 -8.66 19.81 12.18
N VAL A 288 -7.49 20.38 12.49
CA VAL A 288 -6.18 19.71 12.48
C VAL A 288 -5.51 19.90 13.84
N ARG A 289 -4.88 18.85 14.37
CA ARG A 289 -4.09 18.87 15.61
C ARG A 289 -2.74 18.25 15.38
N LEU A 290 -1.70 18.86 15.95
CA LEU A 290 -0.37 18.26 16.01
C LEU A 290 -0.36 17.22 17.13
N THR A 291 -0.13 15.95 16.81
CA THR A 291 -0.15 14.85 17.77
C THR A 291 1.23 14.34 18.13
N GLU A 292 2.21 14.54 17.26
CA GLU A 292 3.61 14.19 17.52
C GLU A 292 4.52 15.11 16.75
N LEU A 293 5.62 15.54 17.40
CA LEU A 293 6.68 16.32 16.80
C LEU A 293 8.03 15.74 17.25
N ASN A 294 8.88 15.40 16.30
CA ASN A 294 10.26 14.97 16.53
C ASN A 294 11.23 15.97 15.93
N TYR A 295 12.23 16.34 16.69
CA TYR A 295 13.28 17.26 16.27
C TYR A 295 14.63 16.92 16.90
N THR A 296 15.68 17.47 16.35
CA THR A 296 17.06 17.39 16.81
C THR A 296 17.67 18.79 16.77
N TRP A 297 18.95 18.93 17.08
CA TRP A 297 19.72 20.16 16.97
C TRP A 297 20.95 19.89 16.12
N SER A 298 21.33 20.86 15.28
CA SER A 298 22.48 20.74 14.37
C SER A 298 23.80 20.60 15.12
N ASP A 299 23.91 21.20 16.32
CA ASP A 299 25.06 21.11 17.21
C ASP A 299 25.14 19.81 18.01
N SER A 300 24.02 19.04 18.06
CA SER A 300 23.91 17.80 18.79
C SER A 300 23.05 16.76 18.01
N PRO A 301 23.54 16.30 16.85
CA PRO A 301 22.73 15.47 15.93
C PRO A 301 22.36 14.09 16.50
N ASP A 302 23.07 13.61 17.51
CA ASP A 302 22.75 12.36 18.21
C ASP A 302 21.65 12.54 19.28
N SER A 303 21.28 13.78 19.60
CA SER A 303 20.21 14.11 20.51
C SER A 303 18.90 14.26 19.75
N SER A 304 17.83 13.68 20.26
CA SER A 304 16.49 13.86 19.70
C SER A 304 15.46 14.12 20.78
N HIS A 305 14.51 14.99 20.48
CA HIS A 305 13.40 15.27 21.36
C HIS A 305 12.07 14.91 20.67
N ARG A 306 11.15 14.36 21.46
CA ARG A 306 9.84 13.96 20.94
C ARG A 306 8.74 14.44 21.87
N TRP A 307 7.83 15.25 21.31
CA TRP A 307 6.54 15.55 21.94
C TRP A 307 5.46 14.65 21.37
N LYS A 308 4.65 14.06 22.25
CA LYS A 308 3.49 13.26 21.85
C LYS A 308 2.32 13.55 22.79
N SER A 309 1.16 13.91 22.20
CA SER A 309 -0.07 14.24 22.93
C SER A 309 -1.25 14.14 21.97
N SER A 310 -2.49 14.15 22.47
CA SER A 310 -3.68 14.37 21.63
C SER A 310 -3.69 15.76 20.97
N ASP A 311 -2.96 16.73 21.56
CA ASP A 311 -2.69 18.06 21.01
C ASP A 311 -1.39 18.59 21.65
N VAL A 312 -0.32 18.65 20.85
CA VAL A 312 1.02 19.04 21.30
C VAL A 312 1.07 20.52 21.65
N PHE A 313 0.44 21.41 20.86
CA PHE A 313 0.44 22.83 21.17
C PHE A 313 -0.30 23.14 22.48
N SER A 314 -1.45 22.52 22.71
CA SER A 314 -2.15 22.63 23.97
C SER A 314 -1.33 22.09 25.16
N LEU A 315 -0.53 21.04 24.96
CA LEU A 315 0.38 20.51 25.98
C LEU A 315 1.51 21.51 26.27
N LEU A 316 2.15 22.06 25.24
CA LEU A 316 3.24 23.03 25.37
C LEU A 316 2.76 24.27 26.12
N ALA A 317 1.63 24.86 25.71
CA ALA A 317 1.02 26.02 26.37
C ALA A 317 0.77 25.79 27.86
N ARG A 318 0.19 24.62 28.24
CA ARG A 318 -0.03 24.29 29.64
C ARG A 318 1.26 24.14 30.45
N ARG A 319 2.39 23.83 29.81
CA ARG A 319 3.71 23.68 30.44
C ARG A 319 4.54 24.96 30.37
N GLY A 320 4.01 26.05 29.80
CA GLY A 320 4.77 27.29 29.56
C GLY A 320 5.99 27.06 28.67
N ARG A 321 5.88 26.15 27.69
CA ARG A 321 6.94 25.82 26.74
C ARG A 321 6.51 26.11 25.30
N GLU A 322 7.47 26.36 24.45
CA GLU A 322 7.32 26.52 23.01
C GLU A 322 8.20 25.49 22.29
N ILE A 323 8.02 25.38 20.98
CA ILE A 323 8.96 24.62 20.14
C ILE A 323 10.23 25.43 20.07
N ASP A 324 11.36 24.77 20.29
CA ASP A 324 12.67 25.39 20.20
C ASP A 324 12.92 25.92 18.78
N GLN A 325 13.25 27.21 18.66
CA GLN A 325 13.42 27.88 17.38
C GLN A 325 14.68 27.43 16.63
N ASP A 326 15.69 26.94 17.36
CA ASP A 326 16.94 26.43 16.81
C ASP A 326 16.87 24.93 16.49
N ALA A 327 15.68 24.30 16.64
CA ALA A 327 15.49 22.89 16.40
C ALA A 327 15.29 22.56 14.90
N ASP A 328 15.98 21.51 14.48
CA ASP A 328 15.75 20.88 13.17
C ASP A 328 14.59 19.91 13.26
N LEU A 329 13.44 20.25 12.68
CA LEU A 329 12.25 19.42 12.72
C LEU A 329 12.39 18.23 11.76
N ILE A 330 12.41 17.02 12.32
CA ILE A 330 12.59 15.77 11.57
C ILE A 330 11.27 15.28 10.96
N ASN A 331 10.21 15.25 11.77
CA ASN A 331 8.87 14.86 11.30
C ASN A 331 7.78 15.37 12.26
N ALA A 332 6.58 15.51 11.71
CA ALA A 332 5.38 15.87 12.45
C ALA A 332 4.21 14.94 12.08
N ARG A 333 3.46 14.50 13.10
CA ARG A 333 2.21 13.76 12.90
C ARG A 333 1.03 14.65 13.28
N PHE A 334 0.03 14.63 12.43
CA PHE A 334 -1.20 15.37 12.61
C PHE A 334 -2.38 14.39 12.69
N ALA A 335 -3.40 14.76 13.45
CA ALA A 335 -4.73 14.21 13.35
C ALA A 335 -5.58 15.21 12.59
N VAL A 336 -6.15 14.78 11.46
CA VAL A 336 -6.96 15.60 10.56
C VAL A 336 -8.40 15.10 10.63
N LYS A 337 -9.32 15.95 11.05
CA LYS A 337 -10.75 15.64 11.05
C LYS A 337 -11.36 16.25 9.80
N LEU A 338 -11.88 15.40 8.96
CA LEU A 338 -12.58 15.78 7.72
C LEU A 338 -14.10 15.84 7.97
N ALA A 339 -14.76 16.69 7.24
CA ALA A 339 -16.22 16.84 7.32
C ALA A 339 -16.91 15.52 6.96
N GLY A 340 -17.86 15.10 7.80
CA GLY A 340 -18.57 13.83 7.62
C GLY A 340 -17.80 12.56 7.99
N ALA A 341 -16.49 12.63 8.25
CA ALA A 341 -15.73 11.45 8.70
C ALA A 341 -16.07 11.10 10.16
N THR A 342 -16.19 9.82 10.47
CA THR A 342 -16.47 9.36 11.85
C THR A 342 -15.26 9.54 12.78
N SER A 343 -14.03 9.37 12.26
CA SER A 343 -12.77 9.44 13.03
C SER A 343 -11.73 10.31 12.34
N PRO A 344 -10.80 10.93 13.08
CA PRO A 344 -9.70 11.69 12.50
C PRO A 344 -8.79 10.79 11.66
N ARG A 345 -8.23 11.35 10.58
CA ARG A 345 -7.26 10.67 9.71
C ARG A 345 -5.83 11.02 10.14
N PRO A 346 -4.92 10.06 10.19
CA PRO A 346 -3.52 10.33 10.47
C PRO A 346 -2.84 10.90 9.22
N LEU A 347 -2.05 11.96 9.45
CA LEU A 347 -1.15 12.55 8.48
C LEU A 347 0.24 12.64 9.10
N LEU A 348 1.27 12.12 8.43
CA LEU A 348 2.67 12.35 8.76
C LEU A 348 3.32 13.17 7.65
N VAL A 349 4.09 14.18 8.03
CA VAL A 349 4.98 14.91 7.14
C VAL A 349 6.40 14.74 7.63
N ARG A 350 7.29 14.32 6.72
CA ARG A 350 8.73 14.17 6.95
C ARG A 350 9.48 14.83 5.80
N PRO A 351 10.03 16.01 6.02
CA PRO A 351 10.93 16.64 5.05
C PRO A 351 12.09 15.70 4.68
N PRO A 352 12.66 15.81 3.47
CA PRO A 352 12.26 16.77 2.44
C PRO A 352 11.06 16.32 1.58
N ASN A 353 10.79 15.02 1.40
CA ASN A 353 9.94 14.52 0.31
C ASN A 353 8.82 13.57 0.76
N ILE A 354 8.70 13.22 2.05
CA ILE A 354 7.80 12.15 2.50
C ILE A 354 6.55 12.74 3.13
N ALA A 355 5.39 12.27 2.64
CA ALA A 355 4.12 12.40 3.34
C ALA A 355 3.39 11.06 3.40
N GLU A 356 2.75 10.79 4.56
CA GLU A 356 1.95 9.57 4.78
C GLU A 356 0.52 9.97 5.16
N TYR A 357 -0.45 9.71 4.29
CA TYR A 357 -1.88 9.89 4.52
C TYR A 357 -2.69 8.96 3.62
N GLY A 358 -4.00 8.80 3.88
CA GLY A 358 -4.90 8.04 3.01
C GLY A 358 -4.96 8.64 1.61
N ARG A 359 -4.98 7.81 0.57
CA ARG A 359 -4.95 8.23 -0.85
C ARG A 359 -6.30 8.04 -1.55
N GLY A 360 -7.39 7.98 -0.79
CA GLY A 360 -8.75 8.00 -1.32
C GLY A 360 -9.23 9.42 -1.67
N GLU A 361 -10.52 9.60 -1.82
CA GLU A 361 -11.18 10.87 -2.19
C GLU A 361 -10.77 12.05 -1.28
N GLU A 362 -10.42 11.76 -0.03
CA GLU A 362 -10.01 12.76 0.96
C GLU A 362 -8.57 13.30 0.74
N ALA A 363 -7.79 12.70 -0.17
CA ALA A 363 -6.37 13.04 -0.38
C ALA A 363 -6.18 14.48 -0.89
N SER A 364 -7.03 14.92 -1.83
CA SER A 364 -6.97 16.25 -2.42
C SER A 364 -7.20 17.36 -1.38
N VAL A 365 -8.08 17.12 -0.40
CA VAL A 365 -8.34 18.06 0.70
C VAL A 365 -7.10 18.22 1.59
N ILE A 366 -6.42 17.10 1.90
CA ILE A 366 -5.20 17.09 2.71
C ILE A 366 -4.05 17.78 1.94
N GLU A 367 -3.88 17.49 0.66
CA GLU A 367 -2.83 18.12 -0.17
C GLU A 367 -3.05 19.62 -0.32
N ASN A 368 -4.30 20.06 -0.53
CA ASN A 368 -4.64 21.47 -0.57
C ASN A 368 -4.33 22.18 0.75
N TRP A 369 -4.68 21.57 1.90
CA TRP A 369 -4.35 22.11 3.21
C TRP A 369 -2.85 22.25 3.41
N LEU A 370 -2.05 21.24 3.04
CA LEU A 370 -0.59 21.28 3.14
C LEU A 370 -0.01 22.46 2.33
N ARG A 371 -0.54 22.72 1.13
CA ARG A 371 -0.10 23.85 0.28
C ARG A 371 -0.51 25.19 0.88
N VAL A 372 -1.79 25.37 1.21
CA VAL A 372 -2.32 26.63 1.76
C VAL A 372 -1.63 26.99 3.09
N ARG A 373 -1.18 26.01 3.87
CA ARG A 373 -0.45 26.24 5.14
C ARG A 373 1.07 26.34 4.97
N GLY A 374 1.60 26.28 3.77
CA GLY A 374 3.03 26.40 3.48
C GLY A 374 3.86 25.18 3.92
N PHE A 375 3.23 24.02 4.16
CA PHE A 375 3.94 22.76 4.38
C PHE A 375 4.49 22.16 3.08
N VAL A 376 4.00 22.60 1.93
CA VAL A 376 4.58 22.38 0.61
C VAL A 376 5.32 23.66 0.23
N ARG A 377 6.58 23.53 -0.19
CA ARG A 377 7.39 24.66 -0.68
C ARG A 377 6.90 25.06 -2.06
N ASP A 378 6.73 26.36 -2.27
CA ASP A 378 6.54 26.93 -3.62
C ASP A 378 7.88 26.90 -4.35
N GLU A 379 7.93 26.30 -5.52
CA GLU A 379 9.16 26.15 -6.33
C GLU A 379 9.63 27.47 -7.01
N THR A 380 8.94 28.58 -6.74
CA THR A 380 9.29 29.89 -7.30
C THR A 380 10.27 30.63 -6.38
N GLY A 381 11.56 30.30 -6.50
CA GLY A 381 12.62 31.15 -5.98
C GLY A 381 13.49 30.54 -4.89
N GLY A 382 14.56 29.94 -5.28
CA GLY A 382 15.66 29.56 -4.40
C GLY A 382 16.76 28.89 -5.22
N GLU A 383 17.89 29.59 -5.33
CA GLU A 383 19.09 29.18 -6.03
C GLU A 383 19.46 27.72 -5.69
N ASP A 384 19.89 27.00 -6.73
CA ASP A 384 20.47 25.66 -6.69
C ASP A 384 21.62 25.59 -5.66
N GLU A 385 21.30 25.22 -4.43
CA GLU A 385 22.26 24.52 -3.61
C GLU A 385 22.29 23.08 -4.13
N ALA A 386 23.31 22.80 -4.93
CA ALA A 386 23.57 21.52 -5.56
C ALA A 386 23.25 20.39 -4.59
N ALA A 387 22.32 19.53 -4.98
CA ALA A 387 21.91 18.36 -4.22
C ALA A 387 23.16 17.56 -3.82
N GLN A 388 23.58 17.68 -2.58
CA GLN A 388 24.64 16.82 -2.07
C GLN A 388 24.14 15.38 -2.17
N PRO A 389 24.90 14.48 -2.79
CA PRO A 389 24.55 13.06 -2.81
C PRO A 389 24.44 12.59 -1.37
N LEU A 390 23.29 12.03 -1.01
CA LEU A 390 23.08 11.40 0.29
C LEU A 390 24.25 10.45 0.58
N VAL A 391 25.15 10.89 1.46
CA VAL A 391 26.21 10.03 1.99
C VAL A 391 25.54 8.82 2.57
N ALA A 392 25.98 7.64 2.14
CA ALA A 392 25.50 6.35 2.56
C ALA A 392 25.73 6.17 4.07
N GLY A 393 24.79 6.63 4.87
CA GLY A 393 24.67 6.17 6.24
C GLY A 393 24.17 4.73 6.19
N ASN A 394 25.08 3.79 6.35
CA ASN A 394 24.76 2.39 6.60
C ASN A 394 23.86 2.31 7.82
N ARG A 395 22.55 2.19 7.59
CA ARG A 395 21.61 1.63 8.56
C ARG A 395 20.94 0.43 7.93
N GLU A 396 21.66 -0.69 7.95
CA GLU A 396 21.08 -2.01 7.92
C GLU A 396 20.22 -2.15 9.18
N HIS A 397 18.91 -2.04 9.05
CA HIS A 397 18.00 -2.53 10.07
C HIS A 397 17.97 -4.06 9.97
N THR A 398 18.94 -4.72 10.61
CA THR A 398 18.78 -6.08 11.06
C THR A 398 17.81 -6.07 12.22
N GLY A 399 16.55 -6.45 11.96
CA GLY A 399 15.60 -6.82 13.00
C GLY A 399 16.09 -8.08 13.69
N ALA A 400 16.81 -7.92 14.78
CA ALA A 400 17.13 -8.98 15.72
C ALA A 400 16.46 -8.63 17.04
N ASP A 401 15.36 -9.30 17.34
CA ASP A 401 14.82 -9.40 18.67
C ASP A 401 15.86 -10.02 19.60
N ARG A 402 16.40 -9.21 20.51
CA ARG A 402 17.23 -9.69 21.61
C ARG A 402 16.31 -10.13 22.75
N HIS A 403 15.98 -11.40 22.78
CA HIS A 403 15.73 -12.09 24.02
C HIS A 403 17.03 -12.79 24.46
N SER A 404 17.74 -12.16 25.37
CA SER A 404 18.83 -12.78 26.11
C SER A 404 18.23 -13.78 27.12
N VAL A 405 18.35 -15.06 26.82
CA VAL A 405 18.21 -16.12 27.81
C VAL A 405 19.62 -16.64 28.08
N VAL A 406 20.09 -16.34 29.28
CA VAL A 406 21.27 -16.96 29.87
C VAL A 406 20.94 -18.43 30.15
N LEU A 407 21.56 -19.37 29.47
CA LEU A 407 21.57 -20.79 29.84
C LEU A 407 23.00 -21.22 30.10
N GLY A 408 23.19 -21.59 31.35
CA GLY A 408 24.42 -22.17 31.88
C GLY A 408 24.83 -23.45 31.16
N GLY A 409 26.12 -23.68 31.19
CA GLY A 409 26.80 -24.76 30.49
C GLY A 409 26.35 -26.16 30.90
N LEU A 410 26.37 -27.04 29.92
CA LEU A 410 26.53 -28.48 30.10
C LEU A 410 27.37 -29.01 28.95
N LEU A 411 28.56 -29.50 29.34
CA LEU A 411 29.50 -30.27 28.53
C LEU A 411 28.84 -31.58 28.08
N TRP A 412 28.96 -31.92 26.79
CA TRP A 412 28.75 -33.27 26.29
C TRP A 412 30.08 -33.87 25.80
N PRO A 413 30.43 -35.13 26.16
CA PRO A 413 31.64 -35.77 25.65
C PRO A 413 31.43 -36.31 24.23
N ARG A 414 32.52 -36.33 23.50
CA ARG A 414 32.66 -36.99 22.18
C ARG A 414 32.55 -38.53 22.34
N ILE A 415 31.71 -39.11 21.47
CA ILE A 415 32.02 -40.41 20.83
C ILE A 415 31.57 -40.28 19.38
#